data_af010a06f87d561901ef9c78f3f9a475
#
_entry.id   af010a06f87d561901ef9c78f3f9a475
#
_cell.length_a   1.000
_cell.length_b   1.000
_cell.length_c   1.000
_cell.angle_alpha   90.00
_cell.angle_beta   90.00
_cell.angle_gamma   90.00
#
_symmetry.space_group_name_H-M   'P 1'
#
loop_
_entity.id
_entity.type
_entity.pdbx_description
1 polymer ?
#
loop_
_entity_poly.entity_id
_entity_poly.type
_entity_poly.pdbx_seq_one_letter_code
_entity_poly.pdbx_strand_id
1 'polypeptide(L)'
;RQIEENISLPLSIKGIPGKEIEKIVKRLMQRLNISDIAGKLPAHVSGGQKQRCACARAFVNNPKLILADEPTGALDSASAKQLLSMLAELNEQDRSTILMVTHDPFSASFGNRVLFIKDGNLKKEIDKGQHNRNDFYQTILSEISAFGGE
;
A
#
# COMPACT_ATOMS: atom_id res chain seq x y z
N ARG A 1 -17.78 -13.61 -5.71
CA ARG A 1 -17.89 -12.21 -6.21
C ARG A 1 -16.71 -11.90 -7.10
N GLN A 2 -16.93 -11.17 -8.19
CA GLN A 2 -15.90 -10.66 -9.08
C GLN A 2 -15.04 -9.59 -8.40
N ILE A 3 -13.91 -9.24 -8.99
CA ILE A 3 -12.96 -8.26 -8.44
C ILE A 3 -13.63 -6.89 -8.24
N GLU A 4 -14.32 -6.37 -9.25
CA GLU A 4 -15.01 -5.09 -9.15
C GLU A 4 -16.10 -5.06 -8.06
N GLU A 5 -16.83 -6.17 -7.88
CA GLU A 5 -17.82 -6.31 -6.81
C GLU A 5 -17.17 -6.30 -5.41
N ASN A 6 -15.98 -6.90 -5.29
CA ASN A 6 -15.21 -6.87 -4.05
C ASN A 6 -14.76 -5.44 -3.70
N ILE A 7 -14.31 -4.68 -4.69
CA ILE A 7 -13.87 -3.29 -4.51
C ILE A 7 -15.07 -2.38 -4.20
N SER A 8 -16.22 -2.60 -4.85
CA SER A 8 -17.43 -1.77 -4.69
C SER A 8 -18.16 -1.99 -3.37
N LEU A 9 -17.96 -3.14 -2.73
CA LEU A 9 -18.72 -3.56 -1.56
C LEU A 9 -18.76 -2.51 -0.42
N PRO A 10 -17.66 -1.86 -0.03
CA PRO A 10 -17.69 -0.83 1.02
C PRO A 10 -18.57 0.37 0.67
N LEU A 11 -18.65 0.74 -0.61
CA LEU A 11 -19.51 1.84 -1.08
C LEU A 11 -20.98 1.43 -1.08
N SER A 12 -21.27 0.19 -1.49
CA SER A 12 -22.63 -0.37 -1.47
C SER A 12 -23.20 -0.41 -0.05
N ILE A 13 -22.38 -0.80 0.92
CA ILE A 13 -22.77 -0.83 2.35
C ILE A 13 -23.12 0.60 2.86
N LYS A 14 -22.43 1.62 2.33
CA LYS A 14 -22.74 3.03 2.66
C LYS A 14 -23.98 3.58 1.94
N GLY A 15 -24.60 2.81 1.07
CA GLY A 15 -25.79 3.23 0.33
C GLY A 15 -25.49 4.21 -0.83
N ILE A 16 -24.25 4.24 -1.34
CA ILE A 16 -23.88 5.06 -2.50
C ILE A 16 -24.64 4.57 -3.75
N PRO A 17 -25.19 5.46 -4.60
CA PRO A 17 -25.90 5.07 -5.82
C PRO A 17 -24.99 4.28 -6.79
N GLY A 18 -25.55 3.24 -7.43
CA GLY A 18 -24.78 2.32 -8.30
C GLY A 18 -23.99 3.01 -9.40
N LYS A 19 -24.56 4.04 -10.06
CA LYS A 19 -23.86 4.84 -11.10
C LYS A 19 -22.62 5.57 -10.56
N GLU A 20 -22.67 6.00 -9.32
CA GLU A 20 -21.54 6.68 -8.66
C GLU A 20 -20.49 5.67 -8.25
N ILE A 21 -20.89 4.51 -7.70
CA ILE A 21 -20.01 3.38 -7.38
C ILE A 21 -19.21 2.98 -8.62
N GLU A 22 -19.87 2.77 -9.75
CA GLU A 22 -19.22 2.37 -11.00
C GLU A 22 -18.12 3.34 -11.42
N LYS A 23 -18.37 4.65 -11.35
CA LYS A 23 -17.37 5.69 -11.67
C LYS A 23 -16.17 5.65 -10.73
N ILE A 24 -16.42 5.53 -9.43
CA ILE A 24 -15.35 5.50 -8.41
C ILE A 24 -14.50 4.26 -8.59
N VAL A 25 -15.12 3.09 -8.70
CA VAL A 25 -14.43 1.79 -8.84
C VAL A 25 -13.61 1.76 -10.12
N LYS A 26 -14.19 2.15 -11.25
CA LYS A 26 -13.50 2.19 -12.56
C LYS A 26 -12.25 3.08 -12.51
N ARG A 27 -12.38 4.30 -11.97
CA ARG A 27 -11.25 5.23 -11.84
C ARG A 27 -10.15 4.65 -10.95
N LEU A 28 -10.51 4.04 -9.82
CA LEU A 28 -9.56 3.47 -8.89
C LEU A 28 -8.84 2.24 -9.48
N MET A 29 -9.58 1.37 -10.19
CA MET A 29 -9.01 0.22 -10.89
C MET A 29 -8.03 0.64 -11.99
N GLN A 30 -8.29 1.73 -12.69
CA GLN A 30 -7.36 2.31 -13.68
C GLN A 30 -6.07 2.78 -12.99
N ARG A 31 -6.16 3.52 -11.89
CA ARG A 31 -5.00 4.00 -11.12
C ARG A 31 -4.13 2.85 -10.59
N LEU A 32 -4.75 1.74 -10.22
CA LEU A 32 -4.06 0.55 -9.67
C LEU A 32 -3.68 -0.47 -10.75
N ASN A 33 -3.91 -0.14 -12.03
CA ASN A 33 -3.60 -1.00 -13.17
C ASN A 33 -4.17 -2.43 -13.02
N ILE A 34 -5.48 -2.51 -12.70
CA ILE A 34 -6.24 -3.75 -12.53
C ILE A 34 -7.58 -3.75 -13.27
N SER A 35 -7.77 -2.84 -14.24
CA SER A 35 -9.01 -2.77 -15.02
C SER A 35 -9.28 -4.03 -15.86
N ASP A 36 -8.23 -4.70 -16.30
CA ASP A 36 -8.27 -5.92 -17.12
C ASP A 36 -8.80 -7.15 -16.36
N ILE A 37 -8.90 -7.07 -15.05
CA ILE A 37 -9.37 -8.17 -14.20
C ILE A 37 -10.71 -7.89 -13.52
N ALA A 38 -11.43 -6.82 -13.86
CA ALA A 38 -12.67 -6.40 -13.22
C ALA A 38 -13.68 -7.55 -13.06
N GLY A 39 -13.96 -8.26 -14.14
CA GLY A 39 -14.91 -9.37 -14.20
C GLY A 39 -14.35 -10.72 -13.75
N LYS A 40 -13.07 -10.82 -13.34
CA LYS A 40 -12.47 -12.08 -12.91
C LYS A 40 -12.81 -12.41 -11.45
N LEU A 41 -12.75 -13.69 -11.13
CA LEU A 41 -12.83 -14.14 -9.73
C LEU A 41 -11.45 -14.04 -9.07
N PRO A 42 -11.39 -13.83 -7.74
CA PRO A 42 -10.11 -13.75 -7.01
C PRO A 42 -9.21 -14.99 -7.16
N ALA A 43 -9.81 -16.16 -7.44
CA ALA A 43 -9.04 -17.38 -7.69
C ALA A 43 -8.28 -17.37 -9.04
N HIS A 44 -8.67 -16.49 -9.97
CA HIS A 44 -8.14 -16.44 -11.33
C HIS A 44 -7.19 -15.26 -11.58
N VAL A 45 -6.66 -14.67 -10.53
CA VAL A 45 -5.73 -13.51 -10.62
C VAL A 45 -4.45 -13.79 -9.85
N SER A 46 -3.34 -13.13 -10.25
CA SER A 46 -2.05 -13.29 -9.59
C SER A 46 -2.04 -12.72 -8.16
N GLY A 47 -1.02 -13.10 -7.37
CA GLY A 47 -0.82 -12.57 -6.02
C GLY A 47 -0.71 -11.05 -5.99
N GLY A 48 0.06 -10.46 -6.92
CA GLY A 48 0.18 -9.01 -7.05
C GLY A 48 -1.14 -8.33 -7.45
N GLN A 49 -1.93 -8.95 -8.31
CA GLN A 49 -3.27 -8.46 -8.64
C GLN A 49 -4.21 -8.52 -7.45
N LYS A 50 -4.20 -9.61 -6.66
CA LYS A 50 -4.97 -9.72 -5.41
C LYS A 50 -4.62 -8.60 -4.43
N GLN A 51 -3.33 -8.33 -4.27
CA GLN A 51 -2.86 -7.29 -3.35
C GLN A 51 -3.30 -5.90 -3.81
N ARG A 52 -3.22 -5.60 -5.11
CA ARG A 52 -3.75 -4.34 -5.67
C ARG A 52 -5.26 -4.21 -5.51
N CYS A 53 -6.01 -5.30 -5.61
CA CYS A 53 -7.45 -5.30 -5.28
C CYS A 53 -7.72 -5.01 -3.81
N ALA A 54 -6.91 -5.57 -2.90
CA ALA A 54 -7.01 -5.27 -1.47
C ALA A 54 -6.73 -3.78 -1.18
N CYS A 55 -5.72 -3.21 -1.85
CA CYS A 55 -5.46 -1.77 -1.81
C CYS A 55 -6.65 -0.97 -2.35
N ALA A 56 -7.21 -1.34 -3.51
CA ALA A 56 -8.39 -0.68 -4.05
C ALA A 56 -9.55 -0.65 -3.04
N ARG A 57 -9.82 -1.79 -2.39
CA ARG A 57 -10.85 -1.87 -1.34
C ARG A 57 -10.56 -0.96 -0.15
N ALA A 58 -9.31 -0.83 0.25
CA ALA A 58 -8.92 0.05 1.34
C ALA A 58 -9.11 1.54 0.97
N PHE A 59 -8.76 1.92 -0.26
CA PHE A 59 -8.81 3.31 -0.73
C PHE A 59 -10.20 3.76 -1.23
N VAL A 60 -11.10 2.84 -1.59
CA VAL A 60 -12.37 3.17 -2.27
C VAL A 60 -13.25 4.15 -1.51
N ASN A 61 -13.16 4.15 -0.19
CA ASN A 61 -13.91 5.06 0.70
C ASN A 61 -13.17 6.38 0.99
N ASN A 62 -12.06 6.65 0.32
CA ASN A 62 -11.21 7.80 0.57
C ASN A 62 -10.87 7.98 2.08
N PRO A 63 -10.28 6.97 2.73
CA PRO A 63 -10.01 6.99 4.17
C PRO A 63 -8.89 7.98 4.49
N LYS A 64 -8.90 8.53 5.71
CA LYS A 64 -7.82 9.38 6.22
C LYS A 64 -6.59 8.58 6.65
N LEU A 65 -6.79 7.33 7.07
CA LEU A 65 -5.74 6.42 7.54
C LEU A 65 -5.92 5.05 6.92
N ILE A 66 -4.84 4.50 6.41
CA ILE A 66 -4.74 3.12 5.92
C ILE A 66 -3.68 2.39 6.72
N LEU A 67 -4.01 1.18 7.14
CA LEU A 67 -3.10 0.27 7.82
C LEU A 67 -2.67 -0.82 6.84
N ALA A 68 -1.37 -0.98 6.65
CA ALA A 68 -0.76 -1.98 5.77
C ALA A 68 0.22 -2.83 6.57
N ASP A 69 -0.12 -4.08 6.80
CA ASP A 69 0.69 -5.04 7.52
C ASP A 69 1.38 -5.97 6.51
N GLU A 70 2.72 -5.87 6.41
CA GLU A 70 3.56 -6.61 5.46
C GLU A 70 2.97 -6.69 4.04
N PRO A 71 2.63 -5.56 3.39
CA PRO A 71 1.85 -5.56 2.15
C PRO A 71 2.56 -6.23 0.98
N THR A 72 3.87 -6.42 1.06
CA THR A 72 4.72 -7.02 0.02
C THR A 72 5.19 -8.44 0.34
N GLY A 73 4.90 -8.98 1.52
CA GLY A 73 5.49 -10.20 2.04
C GLY A 73 5.29 -11.46 1.18
N ALA A 74 4.23 -11.51 0.37
CA ALA A 74 3.94 -12.63 -0.52
C ALA A 74 4.18 -12.32 -2.02
N LEU A 75 4.90 -11.22 -2.33
CA LEU A 75 5.10 -10.75 -3.70
C LEU A 75 6.54 -10.94 -4.15
N ASP A 76 6.73 -11.18 -5.45
CA ASP A 76 8.02 -11.04 -6.11
C ASP A 76 8.48 -9.56 -6.11
N SER A 77 9.77 -9.33 -6.32
CA SER A 77 10.38 -8.00 -6.24
C SER A 77 9.76 -6.97 -7.20
N ALA A 78 9.35 -7.39 -8.40
CA ALA A 78 8.75 -6.49 -9.39
C ALA A 78 7.33 -6.08 -8.94
N SER A 79 6.52 -7.03 -8.50
CA SER A 79 5.17 -6.80 -7.98
C SER A 79 5.20 -5.98 -6.69
N ALA A 80 6.16 -6.23 -5.79
CA ALA A 80 6.37 -5.45 -4.58
C ALA A 80 6.68 -3.99 -4.89
N LYS A 81 7.63 -3.73 -5.79
CA LYS A 81 7.98 -2.38 -6.23
C LYS A 81 6.80 -1.64 -6.84
N GLN A 82 6.01 -2.30 -7.69
CA GLN A 82 4.81 -1.71 -8.27
C GLN A 82 3.79 -1.33 -7.20
N LEU A 83 3.51 -2.22 -6.25
CA LEU A 83 2.58 -1.95 -5.17
C LEU A 83 3.02 -0.76 -4.31
N LEU A 84 4.30 -0.74 -3.90
CA LEU A 84 4.86 0.34 -3.08
C LEU A 84 4.83 1.69 -3.80
N SER A 85 5.15 1.72 -5.10
CA SER A 85 5.06 2.94 -5.91
C SER A 85 3.61 3.45 -5.98
N MET A 86 2.64 2.56 -6.14
CA MET A 86 1.21 2.90 -6.14
C MET A 86 0.76 3.44 -4.78
N LEU A 87 1.19 2.84 -3.67
CA LEU A 87 0.88 3.33 -2.32
C LEU A 87 1.44 4.73 -2.09
N ALA A 88 2.69 4.99 -2.51
CA ALA A 88 3.30 6.31 -2.43
C ALA A 88 2.52 7.35 -3.25
N GLU A 89 2.13 7.02 -4.49
CA GLU A 89 1.33 7.89 -5.35
C GLU A 89 -0.04 8.20 -4.74
N LEU A 90 -0.73 7.20 -4.19
CA LEU A 90 -2.02 7.38 -3.53
C LEU A 90 -1.90 8.25 -2.26
N ASN A 91 -0.82 8.07 -1.50
CA ASN A 91 -0.53 8.93 -0.35
C ASN A 91 -0.36 10.41 -0.74
N GLU A 92 0.41 10.67 -1.81
CA GLU A 92 0.65 12.03 -2.29
C GLU A 92 -0.59 12.69 -2.87
N GLN A 93 -1.34 11.97 -3.72
CA GLN A 93 -2.49 12.52 -4.43
C GLN A 93 -3.74 12.63 -3.57
N ASP A 94 -4.04 11.61 -2.77
CA ASP A 94 -5.28 11.54 -1.97
C ASP A 94 -5.09 12.06 -0.54
N ARG A 95 -3.87 12.40 -0.15
CA ARG A 95 -3.50 12.87 1.21
C ARG A 95 -3.94 11.91 2.32
N SER A 96 -4.09 10.64 2.01
CA SER A 96 -4.36 9.60 2.98
C SER A 96 -3.08 9.26 3.73
N THR A 97 -3.12 9.21 5.04
CA THR A 97 -1.99 8.69 5.83
C THR A 97 -1.92 7.17 5.66
N ILE A 98 -0.74 6.65 5.37
CA ILE A 98 -0.50 5.20 5.30
C ILE A 98 0.46 4.82 6.42
N LEU A 99 0.01 3.98 7.35
CA LEU A 99 0.85 3.35 8.35
C LEU A 99 1.18 1.93 7.89
N MET A 100 2.42 1.72 7.49
CA MET A 100 2.90 0.41 7.02
C MET A 100 3.78 -0.23 8.08
N VAL A 101 3.49 -1.48 8.41
CA VAL A 101 4.37 -2.34 9.21
C VAL A 101 5.12 -3.27 8.27
N THR A 102 6.44 -3.29 8.37
CA THR A 102 7.30 -4.16 7.57
C THR A 102 8.64 -4.40 8.26
N HIS A 103 9.25 -5.55 8.01
CA HIS A 103 10.63 -5.84 8.38
C HIS A 103 11.59 -5.69 7.20
N ASP A 104 11.08 -5.34 6.02
CA ASP A 104 11.85 -5.17 4.81
C ASP A 104 12.30 -3.70 4.63
N PRO A 105 13.62 -3.42 4.67
CA PRO A 105 14.16 -2.07 4.50
C PRO A 105 13.80 -1.44 3.14
N PHE A 106 13.69 -2.26 2.09
CA PHE A 106 13.31 -1.78 0.76
C PHE A 106 11.89 -1.22 0.79
N SER A 107 10.94 -1.95 1.37
CA SER A 107 9.55 -1.49 1.55
C SER A 107 9.49 -0.23 2.40
N ALA A 108 10.23 -0.18 3.51
CA ALA A 108 10.30 0.99 4.39
C ALA A 108 10.81 2.25 3.67
N SER A 109 11.71 2.11 2.68
CA SER A 109 12.29 3.23 1.93
C SER A 109 11.29 4.02 1.07
N PHE A 110 10.10 3.46 0.82
CA PHE A 110 9.01 4.16 0.11
C PHE A 110 8.21 5.10 1.02
N GLY A 111 8.37 4.96 2.35
CA GLY A 111 7.75 5.86 3.32
C GLY A 111 8.44 7.23 3.36
N ASN A 112 7.76 8.19 3.96
CA ASN A 112 8.32 9.53 4.24
C ASN A 112 9.02 9.58 5.61
N ARG A 113 8.65 8.66 6.50
CA ARG A 113 9.14 8.56 7.86
C ARG A 113 9.20 7.10 8.30
N VAL A 114 10.25 6.72 9.02
CA VAL A 114 10.43 5.37 9.54
C VAL A 114 10.59 5.40 11.05
N LEU A 115 9.80 4.56 11.72
CA LEU A 115 9.84 4.34 13.16
C LEU A 115 10.47 2.96 13.42
N PHE A 116 11.58 2.92 14.15
CA PHE A 116 12.23 1.68 14.54
C PHE A 116 11.70 1.21 15.88
N ILE A 117 11.10 0.03 15.90
CA ILE A 117 10.54 -0.59 17.11
C ILE A 117 11.34 -1.85 17.42
N LYS A 118 11.81 -1.98 18.66
CA LYS A 118 12.49 -3.18 19.19
C LYS A 118 11.95 -3.46 20.59
N ASP A 119 11.57 -4.68 20.85
CA ASP A 119 11.03 -5.14 22.15
C ASP A 119 9.84 -4.29 22.63
N GLY A 120 8.92 -3.95 21.72
CA GLY A 120 7.73 -3.16 22.01
C GLY A 120 7.97 -1.66 22.26
N ASN A 121 9.20 -1.17 22.10
CA ASN A 121 9.57 0.21 22.35
C ASN A 121 10.02 0.92 21.08
N LEU A 122 9.63 2.18 20.93
CA LEU A 122 10.16 3.06 19.90
C LEU A 122 11.62 3.39 20.25
N LYS A 123 12.55 3.02 19.38
CA LYS A 123 13.99 3.25 19.55
C LYS A 123 14.48 4.48 18.80
N LYS A 124 13.98 4.68 17.61
CA LYS A 124 14.40 5.78 16.74
C LYS A 124 13.33 6.14 15.73
N GLU A 125 13.36 7.38 15.30
CA GLU A 125 12.56 7.92 14.20
C GLU A 125 13.49 8.60 13.21
N ILE A 126 13.30 8.39 11.91
CA ILE A 126 14.02 9.07 10.85
C ILE A 126 13.05 9.55 9.78
N ASP A 127 13.30 10.74 9.27
CA ASP A 127 12.54 11.34 8.18
C ASP A 127 13.36 11.28 6.88
N LYS A 128 12.67 11.00 5.77
CA LYS A 128 13.28 11.03 4.44
C LYS A 128 13.70 12.43 4.03
N GLY A 129 12.91 13.46 4.41
CA GLY A 129 13.19 14.86 4.06
C GLY A 129 13.32 15.04 2.56
N GLN A 130 14.40 15.73 2.14
CA GLN A 130 14.72 16.01 0.73
C GLN A 130 15.57 14.90 0.06
N HIS A 131 15.89 13.83 0.78
CA HIS A 131 16.65 12.72 0.23
C HIS A 131 15.84 11.94 -0.81
N ASN A 132 16.51 11.44 -1.84
CA ASN A 132 15.90 10.47 -2.73
C ASN A 132 15.69 9.12 -2.01
N ARG A 133 14.90 8.23 -2.62
CA ARG A 133 14.57 6.94 -2.03
C ARG A 133 15.80 6.06 -1.79
N ASN A 134 16.79 6.10 -2.69
CA ASN A 134 17.99 5.25 -2.55
C ASN A 134 18.86 5.69 -1.37
N ASP A 135 19.07 6.99 -1.18
CA ASP A 135 19.81 7.53 -0.03
C ASP A 135 19.08 7.22 1.27
N PHE A 136 17.76 7.34 1.28
CA PHE A 136 16.95 6.99 2.44
C PHE A 136 17.02 5.51 2.76
N TYR A 137 17.02 4.64 1.74
CA TYR A 137 17.24 3.20 1.90
C TYR A 137 18.59 2.89 2.56
N GLN A 138 19.67 3.53 2.13
CA GLN A 138 21.00 3.36 2.73
C GLN A 138 21.02 3.82 4.19
N THR A 139 20.33 4.91 4.52
CA THR A 139 20.17 5.38 5.90
C THR A 139 19.44 4.33 6.75
N ILE A 140 18.34 3.76 6.24
CA ILE A 140 17.59 2.71 6.94
C ILE A 140 18.48 1.49 7.21
N LEU A 141 19.26 1.04 6.22
CA LEU A 141 20.18 -0.10 6.39
C LEU A 141 21.25 0.17 7.46
N SER A 142 21.80 1.38 7.48
CA SER A 142 22.79 1.80 8.49
C SER A 142 22.20 1.74 9.90
N GLU A 143 20.96 2.22 10.08
CA GLU A 143 20.28 2.18 11.37
C GLU A 143 19.97 0.75 11.83
N ILE A 144 19.51 -0.12 10.93
CA ILE A 144 19.26 -1.54 11.25
C ILE A 144 20.56 -2.21 11.71
N SER A 145 21.67 -1.94 11.04
CA SER A 145 22.98 -2.49 11.41
C SER A 145 23.42 -2.03 12.80
N ALA A 146 23.13 -0.79 13.16
CA ALA A 146 23.42 -0.24 14.49
C ALA A 146 22.59 -0.92 15.59
N PHE A 147 21.35 -1.34 15.32
CA PHE A 147 20.49 -2.05 16.27
C PHE A 147 20.77 -3.57 16.34
N GLY A 148 21.39 -4.14 15.32
CA GLY A 148 21.73 -5.57 15.26
C GLY A 148 23.06 -5.94 15.90
N GLY A 149 23.87 -4.97 16.30
CA GLY A 149 25.19 -5.14 16.92
C GLY A 149 25.20 -5.17 18.47
N GLU A 150 24.02 -5.24 19.09
CA GLU A 150 23.86 -5.39 20.54
C GLU A 150 23.41 -6.80 20.92
#